data_afdf82122a631a379bf89ac931e628fd
#
_entry.id   afdf82122a631a379bf89ac931e628fd
#
_cell.length_a   1.000
_cell.length_b   1.000
_cell.length_c   1.000
_cell.angle_alpha   90.00
_cell.angle_beta   90.00
_cell.angle_gamma   90.00
#
_symmetry.space_group_name_H-M   'P 1'
#
loop_
_entity.id
_entity.type
_entity.pdbx_description
1 polymer ?
#
loop_
_entity_poly.entity_id
_entity_poly.type
_entity_poly.pdbx_seq_one_letter_code
_entity_poly.pdbx_strand_id
1 'polypeptide(L)'
;MRELKEVKPHIRDYIIKELGIMRFIITGRNIDVTEGLKSAVEEKLGKLDRFFAVETEVNVTLSVEKERQKIEVTIPVKGNIIRSEQVSSDMYVSIDLVEEVIERQLKKYKNKIVDKQQNAAAFTREFVEKDYDDDEVKIIRTKRFGIKPMDPEEACVQ
;
A
#
# COMPACT_ATOMS: atom_id res chain seq x y z
N MET A 1 11.15 16.88 16.71
CA MET A 1 11.24 15.47 16.29
C MET A 1 11.92 14.52 17.28
N ARG A 2 12.59 14.99 18.29
CA ARG A 2 13.24 14.14 19.32
C ARG A 2 12.32 13.73 20.48
N GLU A 3 11.25 14.44 20.75
CA GLU A 3 10.42 14.24 21.96
C GLU A 3 9.42 13.06 21.88
N LEU A 4 9.05 12.60 20.71
CA LEU A 4 8.07 11.50 20.57
C LEU A 4 8.68 10.09 20.77
N LYS A 5 10.00 9.95 20.89
CA LYS A 5 10.65 8.65 21.10
C LYS A 5 10.67 8.18 22.55
N GLU A 6 10.47 9.09 23.52
CA GLU A 6 10.50 8.77 24.95
C GLU A 6 9.11 8.54 25.58
N VAL A 7 8.04 8.74 24.81
CA VAL A 7 6.67 8.52 25.29
C VAL A 7 6.36 7.03 25.36
N LYS A 8 5.86 6.57 26.52
CA LYS A 8 5.45 5.17 26.72
C LYS A 8 4.50 4.71 25.61
N PRO A 9 4.62 3.47 25.10
CA PRO A 9 3.89 3.00 23.92
C PRO A 9 2.37 3.24 24.00
N HIS A 10 1.75 3.03 25.15
CA HIS A 10 0.30 3.26 25.33
C HIS A 10 -0.12 4.73 25.27
N ILE A 11 0.76 5.68 25.67
CA ILE A 11 0.50 7.12 25.57
C ILE A 11 0.72 7.59 24.13
N ARG A 12 1.72 7.02 23.44
CA ARG A 12 1.97 7.25 22.02
C ARG A 12 0.79 6.80 21.18
N ASP A 13 0.24 5.63 21.46
CA ASP A 13 -0.94 5.10 20.75
C ASP A 13 -2.20 5.94 21.01
N TYR A 14 -2.34 6.51 22.22
CA TYR A 14 -3.42 7.42 22.55
C TYR A 14 -3.29 8.76 21.81
N ILE A 15 -2.10 9.38 21.81
CA ILE A 15 -1.82 10.64 21.12
C ILE A 15 -1.96 10.50 19.60
N ILE A 16 -1.48 9.39 19.04
CA ILE A 16 -1.60 9.07 17.62
C ILE A 16 -3.08 8.91 17.22
N LYS A 17 -3.89 8.33 18.08
CA LYS A 17 -5.32 8.14 17.85
C LYS A 17 -6.14 9.45 17.93
N GLU A 18 -5.70 10.40 18.72
CA GLU A 18 -6.35 11.74 18.80
C GLU A 18 -5.87 12.73 17.73
N LEU A 19 -4.62 12.62 17.26
CA LEU A 19 -4.03 13.56 16.29
C LEU A 19 -4.27 13.17 14.82
N GLY A 20 -4.83 11.98 14.55
CA GLY A 20 -5.01 11.45 13.20
C GLY A 20 -3.67 11.15 12.51
N ILE A 21 -3.46 9.86 12.18
CA ILE A 21 -2.21 9.41 11.53
C ILE A 21 -2.21 9.77 10.03
N MET A 22 -3.36 10.13 9.48
CA MET A 22 -3.49 10.47 8.05
C MET A 22 -3.56 11.97 7.86
N ARG A 23 -2.66 12.48 7.01
CA ARG A 23 -2.66 13.87 6.57
C ARG A 23 -3.23 13.96 5.16
N PHE A 24 -4.32 14.65 4.99
CA PHE A 24 -4.98 14.80 3.70
C PHE A 24 -4.51 16.05 2.97
N ILE A 25 -4.09 15.88 1.71
CA ILE A 25 -3.83 16.95 0.75
C ILE A 25 -4.92 16.86 -0.30
N ILE A 26 -5.90 17.77 -0.21
CA ILE A 26 -7.09 17.75 -1.07
C ILE A 26 -6.95 18.86 -2.12
N THR A 27 -7.00 18.47 -3.38
CA THR A 27 -6.89 19.35 -4.54
C THR A 27 -8.11 19.25 -5.43
N GLY A 28 -8.64 20.40 -5.90
CA GLY A 28 -9.75 20.47 -6.85
C GLY A 28 -9.27 20.72 -8.27
N ARG A 29 -9.85 20.06 -9.26
CA ARG A 29 -9.72 20.35 -10.70
C ARG A 29 -11.09 20.65 -11.27
N ASN A 30 -11.28 21.84 -11.80
CA ASN A 30 -12.58 22.34 -12.30
C ASN A 30 -13.71 22.29 -11.24
N ILE A 31 -13.33 22.31 -9.97
CA ILE A 31 -14.22 22.35 -8.81
C ILE A 31 -13.54 23.07 -7.66
N ASP A 32 -14.27 23.88 -6.95
CA ASP A 32 -13.82 24.46 -5.69
C ASP A 32 -14.00 23.45 -4.56
N VAL A 33 -12.94 23.23 -3.79
CA VAL A 33 -12.96 22.32 -2.64
C VAL A 33 -13.62 23.03 -1.47
N THR A 34 -14.91 22.79 -1.29
CA THR A 34 -15.67 23.35 -0.18
C THR A 34 -15.35 22.66 1.15
N GLU A 35 -15.63 23.33 2.28
CA GLU A 35 -15.44 22.74 3.61
C GLU A 35 -16.28 21.45 3.79
N GLY A 36 -17.47 21.38 3.17
CA GLY A 36 -18.29 20.17 3.18
C GLY A 36 -17.62 18.98 2.49
N LEU A 37 -16.96 19.22 1.35
CA LEU A 37 -16.22 18.17 0.63
C LEU A 37 -14.97 17.75 1.41
N LYS A 38 -14.24 18.69 2.03
CA LYS A 38 -13.10 18.35 2.89
C LYS A 38 -13.53 17.48 4.06
N SER A 39 -14.55 17.92 4.79
CA SER A 39 -15.09 17.16 5.93
C SER A 39 -15.55 15.76 5.53
N ALA A 40 -16.22 15.62 4.39
CA ALA A 40 -16.65 14.31 3.88
C ALA A 40 -15.46 13.39 3.56
N VAL A 41 -14.42 13.92 2.91
CA VAL A 41 -13.18 13.18 2.61
C VAL A 41 -12.48 12.75 3.90
N GLU A 42 -12.30 13.67 4.85
CA GLU A 42 -11.64 13.40 6.13
C GLU A 42 -12.43 12.41 6.99
N GLU A 43 -13.75 12.52 7.04
CA GLU A 43 -14.61 11.58 7.79
C GLU A 43 -14.57 10.16 7.19
N LYS A 44 -14.72 10.05 5.88
CA LYS A 44 -14.79 8.75 5.19
C LYS A 44 -13.43 8.07 5.12
N LEU A 45 -12.43 8.75 4.59
CA LEU A 45 -11.08 8.20 4.45
C LEU A 45 -10.32 8.14 5.79
N GLY A 46 -10.66 8.97 6.78
CA GLY A 46 -10.08 8.90 8.12
C GLY A 46 -10.28 7.57 8.82
N LYS A 47 -11.35 6.82 8.49
CA LYS A 47 -11.57 5.44 8.99
C LYS A 47 -10.48 4.46 8.57
N LEU A 48 -9.73 4.76 7.51
CA LEU A 48 -8.62 3.95 7.02
C LEU A 48 -7.36 4.09 7.88
N ASP A 49 -7.33 5.03 8.81
CA ASP A 49 -6.26 5.29 9.75
C ASP A 49 -5.80 4.03 10.51
N ARG A 50 -6.75 3.13 10.80
CA ARG A 50 -6.51 1.83 11.44
C ARG A 50 -5.54 0.90 10.70
N PHE A 51 -5.25 1.16 9.44
CA PHE A 51 -4.30 0.36 8.65
C PHE A 51 -2.87 0.88 8.73
N PHE A 52 -2.67 2.07 9.28
CA PHE A 52 -1.39 2.76 9.32
C PHE A 52 -0.86 2.86 10.75
N ALA A 53 0.44 2.69 10.90
CA ALA A 53 1.14 2.81 12.18
C ALA A 53 2.02 4.06 12.26
N VAL A 54 2.14 4.80 11.17
CA VAL A 54 2.95 6.01 11.03
C VAL A 54 2.18 7.05 10.26
N GLU A 55 2.51 8.32 10.48
CA GLU A 55 1.93 9.43 9.73
C GLU A 55 2.06 9.19 8.22
N THR A 56 0.93 9.20 7.55
CA THR A 56 0.84 8.91 6.12
C THR A 56 0.13 10.07 5.40
N GLU A 57 0.78 10.60 4.38
CA GLU A 57 0.22 11.65 3.55
C GLU A 57 -0.67 11.04 2.46
N VAL A 58 -1.92 11.49 2.41
CA VAL A 58 -2.92 11.02 1.46
C VAL A 58 -3.23 12.13 0.48
N ASN A 59 -2.93 11.91 -0.79
CA ASN A 59 -3.24 12.85 -1.85
C ASN A 59 -4.62 12.54 -2.43
N VAL A 60 -5.53 13.50 -2.35
CA VAL A 60 -6.89 13.40 -2.87
C VAL A 60 -7.11 14.47 -3.93
N THR A 61 -7.48 14.06 -5.13
CA THR A 61 -7.83 14.98 -6.22
C THR A 61 -9.30 14.81 -6.58
N LEU A 62 -10.06 15.89 -6.41
CA LEU A 62 -11.46 15.98 -6.82
C LEU A 62 -11.52 16.65 -8.17
N SER A 63 -12.25 16.10 -9.14
CA SER A 63 -12.39 16.71 -10.46
C SER A 63 -13.81 16.59 -10.98
N VAL A 64 -14.23 17.60 -11.75
CA VAL A 64 -15.55 17.62 -12.41
C VAL A 64 -15.33 17.80 -13.90
N GLU A 65 -15.86 16.87 -14.68
CA GLU A 65 -15.86 16.91 -16.14
C GLU A 65 -17.31 16.70 -16.63
N LYS A 66 -17.94 17.82 -17.01
CA LYS A 66 -19.37 17.84 -17.37
C LYS A 66 -20.24 17.32 -16.22
N GLU A 67 -20.91 16.18 -16.39
CA GLU A 67 -21.74 15.53 -15.39
C GLU A 67 -20.99 14.46 -14.57
N ARG A 68 -19.71 14.25 -14.86
CA ARG A 68 -18.88 13.23 -14.20
C ARG A 68 -18.10 13.86 -13.07
N GLN A 69 -18.35 13.40 -11.87
CA GLN A 69 -17.64 13.80 -10.67
C GLN A 69 -16.69 12.67 -10.27
N LYS A 70 -15.41 12.98 -10.31
CA LYS A 70 -14.33 12.01 -10.16
C LYS A 70 -13.52 12.33 -8.93
N ILE A 71 -13.23 11.30 -8.14
CA ILE A 71 -12.25 11.34 -7.06
C ILE A 71 -11.08 10.41 -7.38
N GLU A 72 -9.88 10.89 -7.18
CA GLU A 72 -8.65 10.13 -7.25
C GLU A 72 -7.94 10.20 -5.90
N VAL A 73 -7.61 9.06 -5.32
CA VAL A 73 -6.91 8.97 -4.04
C VAL A 73 -5.63 8.18 -4.22
N THR A 74 -4.53 8.74 -3.73
CA THR A 74 -3.20 8.12 -3.77
C THR A 74 -2.63 8.07 -2.37
N ILE A 75 -2.32 6.88 -1.90
CA ILE A 75 -1.77 6.61 -0.56
C ILE A 75 -0.43 5.88 -0.72
N PRO A 76 0.70 6.50 -0.37
CA PRO A 76 1.97 5.79 -0.33
C PRO A 76 1.99 4.84 0.86
N VAL A 77 2.32 3.58 0.61
CA VAL A 77 2.53 2.54 1.62
C VAL A 77 3.94 1.99 1.50
N LYS A 78 4.47 1.39 2.57
CA LYS A 78 5.85 0.90 2.59
C LYS A 78 6.14 -0.05 1.41
N GLY A 79 6.92 0.43 0.43
CA GLY A 79 7.33 -0.32 -0.76
C GLY A 79 6.27 -0.45 -1.86
N ASN A 80 5.16 0.32 -1.78
CA ASN A 80 4.11 0.34 -2.80
C ASN A 80 3.31 1.65 -2.75
N ILE A 81 2.47 1.87 -3.76
CA ILE A 81 1.50 2.97 -3.81
C ILE A 81 0.12 2.37 -4.04
N ILE A 82 -0.83 2.71 -3.19
CA ILE A 82 -2.24 2.38 -3.37
C ILE A 82 -2.90 3.57 -4.04
N ARG A 83 -3.49 3.34 -5.20
CA ARG A 83 -4.21 4.36 -5.96
C ARG A 83 -5.58 3.83 -6.36
N SER A 84 -6.58 4.67 -6.21
CA SER A 84 -7.94 4.37 -6.64
C SER A 84 -8.59 5.61 -7.23
N GLU A 85 -9.39 5.37 -8.25
CA GLU A 85 -10.16 6.39 -8.95
C GLU A 85 -11.61 5.90 -9.03
N GLN A 86 -12.55 6.78 -8.68
CA GLN A 86 -13.97 6.51 -8.79
C GLN A 86 -14.69 7.70 -9.42
N VAL A 87 -15.71 7.39 -10.20
CA VAL A 87 -16.51 8.37 -10.95
C VAL A 87 -17.99 8.10 -10.71
N SER A 88 -18.74 9.15 -10.39
CA SER A 88 -20.20 9.08 -10.32
C SER A 88 -20.82 10.40 -10.79
N SER A 89 -22.13 10.53 -10.68
CA SER A 89 -22.85 11.78 -10.90
C SER A 89 -22.83 12.71 -9.68
N ASP A 90 -22.39 12.21 -8.52
CA ASP A 90 -22.31 12.95 -7.25
C ASP A 90 -20.96 12.70 -6.59
N MET A 91 -20.30 13.78 -6.12
CA MET A 91 -18.98 13.69 -5.50
C MET A 91 -19.00 12.92 -4.18
N TYR A 92 -20.06 13.06 -3.39
CA TYR A 92 -20.20 12.34 -2.13
C TYR A 92 -20.31 10.83 -2.36
N VAL A 93 -21.03 10.42 -3.38
CA VAL A 93 -21.11 9.01 -3.82
C VAL A 93 -19.75 8.51 -4.29
N SER A 94 -19.01 9.34 -5.03
CA SER A 94 -17.64 8.99 -5.46
C SER A 94 -16.69 8.80 -4.28
N ILE A 95 -16.83 9.61 -3.21
CA ILE A 95 -16.06 9.49 -1.97
C ILE A 95 -16.38 8.16 -1.27
N ASP A 96 -17.64 7.77 -1.16
CA ASP A 96 -18.03 6.50 -0.56
C ASP A 96 -17.49 5.29 -1.35
N LEU A 97 -17.60 5.32 -2.66
CA LEU A 97 -17.09 4.25 -3.53
C LEU A 97 -15.56 4.10 -3.43
N VAL A 98 -14.83 5.21 -3.37
CA VAL A 98 -13.37 5.16 -3.26
C VAL A 98 -12.91 4.63 -1.91
N GLU A 99 -13.62 4.94 -0.82
CA GLU A 99 -13.35 4.40 0.52
C GLU A 99 -13.38 2.87 0.50
N GLU A 100 -14.46 2.27 -0.03
CA GLU A 100 -14.61 0.81 -0.10
C GLU A 100 -13.50 0.13 -0.91
N VAL A 101 -13.15 0.72 -2.06
CA VAL A 101 -12.11 0.14 -2.94
C VAL A 101 -10.75 0.20 -2.27
N ILE A 102 -10.40 1.33 -1.65
CA ILE A 102 -9.13 1.50 -0.95
C ILE A 102 -9.04 0.58 0.26
N GLU A 103 -10.10 0.47 1.05
CA GLU A 103 -10.16 -0.44 2.19
C GLU A 103 -9.87 -1.90 1.76
N ARG A 104 -10.48 -2.34 0.66
CA ARG A 104 -10.24 -3.67 0.08
C ARG A 104 -8.80 -3.86 -0.36
N GLN A 105 -8.20 -2.83 -0.99
CA GLN A 105 -6.81 -2.87 -1.41
C GLN A 105 -5.85 -2.91 -0.21
N LEU A 106 -6.12 -2.13 0.85
CA LEU A 106 -5.33 -2.13 2.09
C LEU A 106 -5.39 -3.48 2.81
N LYS A 107 -6.58 -4.09 2.91
CA LYS A 107 -6.74 -5.44 3.47
C LYS A 107 -5.92 -6.47 2.70
N LYS A 108 -5.99 -6.44 1.36
CA LYS A 108 -5.22 -7.34 0.49
C LYS A 108 -3.71 -7.11 0.65
N TYR A 109 -3.28 -5.87 0.75
CA TYR A 109 -1.87 -5.52 0.96
C TYR A 109 -1.35 -6.03 2.31
N LYS A 110 -2.12 -5.82 3.39
CA LYS A 110 -1.79 -6.33 4.74
C LYS A 110 -1.63 -7.84 4.73
N ASN A 111 -2.57 -8.57 4.15
CA ASN A 111 -2.51 -10.03 4.08
C ASN A 111 -1.25 -10.50 3.31
N LYS A 112 -0.93 -9.86 2.19
CA LYS A 112 0.28 -10.17 1.41
C LYS A 112 1.58 -9.96 2.20
N ILE A 113 1.63 -8.97 3.08
CA ILE A 113 2.80 -8.75 3.96
C ILE A 113 2.90 -9.86 5.01
N VAL A 114 1.77 -10.20 5.65
CA VAL A 114 1.72 -11.27 6.66
C VAL A 114 2.14 -12.61 6.05
N ASP A 115 1.61 -12.96 4.88
CA ASP A 115 1.97 -14.18 4.15
C ASP A 115 3.47 -14.23 3.82
N LYS A 116 4.04 -13.11 3.38
CA LYS A 116 5.48 -13.03 3.11
C LYS A 116 6.33 -13.21 4.36
N GLN A 117 5.91 -12.64 5.50
CA GLN A 117 6.63 -12.78 6.76
C GLN A 117 6.54 -14.21 7.30
N GLN A 118 5.37 -14.84 7.21
CA GLN A 118 5.18 -16.24 7.61
C GLN A 118 6.01 -17.19 6.77
N ASN A 119 6.02 -17.00 5.44
CA ASN A 119 6.82 -17.82 4.53
C ASN A 119 8.32 -17.63 4.76
N ALA A 120 8.78 -16.42 5.04
CA ALA A 120 10.17 -16.14 5.39
C ALA A 120 10.56 -16.81 6.73
N ALA A 121 9.67 -16.73 7.74
CA ALA A 121 9.89 -17.37 9.04
C ALA A 121 9.87 -18.91 8.93
N ALA A 122 8.99 -19.47 8.12
CA ALA A 122 8.95 -20.92 7.85
C ALA A 122 10.23 -21.39 7.14
N PHE A 123 10.69 -20.61 6.15
CA PHE A 123 11.95 -20.91 5.44
C PHE A 123 13.16 -20.86 6.39
N THR A 124 13.20 -19.88 7.29
CA THR A 124 14.28 -19.76 8.28
C THR A 124 14.27 -20.92 9.29
N ARG A 125 13.09 -21.35 9.76
CA ARG A 125 12.97 -22.52 10.64
C ARG A 125 13.42 -23.81 9.96
N GLU A 126 12.99 -24.04 8.73
CA GLU A 126 13.38 -25.21 7.96
C GLU A 126 14.88 -25.26 7.66
N PHE A 127 15.53 -24.10 7.57
CA PHE A 127 16.99 -23.98 7.39
C PHE A 127 17.77 -24.24 8.68
N VAL A 128 17.25 -23.78 9.82
CA VAL A 128 17.89 -23.94 11.15
C VAL A 128 17.74 -25.37 11.68
N GLU A 129 16.62 -26.05 11.38
CA GLU A 129 16.42 -27.45 11.80
C GLU A 129 17.26 -28.44 10.98
N LYS A 130 17.82 -28.05 9.81
CA LYS A 130 18.64 -28.90 8.96
C LYS A 130 20.15 -28.80 9.18
N ASP A 131 20.61 -27.89 10.05
CA ASP A 131 22.05 -27.67 10.28
C ASP A 131 22.68 -28.63 11.30
N TYR A 132 22.02 -29.72 11.68
CA TYR A 132 22.56 -30.72 12.62
C TYR A 132 22.51 -32.16 12.11
N ASP A 133 22.70 -32.38 10.82
CA ASP A 133 23.08 -33.73 10.37
C ASP A 133 23.73 -33.69 8.99
N ASP A 134 25.03 -34.06 9.02
CA ASP A 134 25.86 -34.68 8.00
C ASP A 134 25.92 -34.08 6.57
N ASP A 135 27.14 -33.86 6.15
CA ASP A 135 27.77 -33.42 4.92
C ASP A 135 27.19 -33.89 3.55
N GLU A 136 25.89 -33.91 3.33
CA GLU A 136 25.34 -34.10 1.99
C GLU A 136 24.70 -32.81 1.45
N VAL A 137 25.40 -32.12 0.55
CA VAL A 137 24.86 -31.01 -0.25
C VAL A 137 23.67 -31.52 -1.06
N LYS A 138 22.47 -31.38 -0.56
CA LYS A 138 21.23 -31.72 -1.28
C LYS A 138 20.87 -30.63 -2.27
N ILE A 139 20.96 -30.90 -3.57
CA ILE A 139 20.49 -30.02 -4.64
C ILE A 139 18.96 -29.93 -4.56
N ILE A 140 18.44 -28.82 -4.05
CA ILE A 140 17.00 -28.60 -3.81
C ILE A 140 16.24 -28.31 -5.11
N ARG A 141 16.91 -27.79 -6.14
CA ARG A 141 16.29 -27.48 -7.43
C ARG A 141 17.31 -27.41 -8.55
N THR A 142 17.10 -28.21 -9.58
CA THR A 142 17.86 -28.12 -10.84
C THR A 142 17.02 -27.38 -11.87
N LYS A 143 17.47 -26.20 -12.30
CA LYS A 143 16.91 -25.54 -13.49
C LYS A 143 17.70 -25.97 -14.72
N ARG A 144 17.04 -26.60 -15.67
CA ARG A 144 17.62 -26.90 -16.97
C ARG A 144 17.20 -25.81 -17.95
N PHE A 145 18.19 -25.11 -18.49
CA PHE A 145 18.00 -24.16 -19.58
C PHE A 145 18.45 -24.86 -20.86
N GLY A 146 17.54 -24.97 -21.83
CA GLY A 146 17.92 -25.37 -23.18
C GLY A 146 18.66 -24.21 -23.83
N ILE A 147 20.00 -24.31 -23.89
CA ILE A 147 20.80 -23.35 -24.67
C ILE A 147 20.80 -23.90 -26.10
N LYS A 148 20.16 -23.18 -27.01
CA LYS A 148 20.29 -23.45 -28.44
C LYS A 148 21.66 -22.90 -28.87
N PRO A 149 22.57 -23.75 -29.37
CA PRO A 149 23.85 -23.24 -29.90
C PRO A 149 23.53 -22.29 -31.06
N MET A 150 24.02 -21.07 -30.98
CA MET A 150 23.86 -20.04 -31.98
C MET A 150 25.19 -19.94 -32.75
N ASP A 151 25.09 -19.89 -34.07
CA ASP A 151 26.29 -19.74 -34.93
C ASP A 151 26.88 -18.32 -34.71
N PRO A 152 28.23 -18.16 -34.77
CA PRO A 152 28.86 -16.86 -34.58
C PRO A 152 28.34 -15.74 -35.50
N GLU A 153 27.87 -16.09 -36.69
CA GLU A 153 27.26 -15.14 -37.64
C GLU A 153 25.85 -14.69 -37.19
N GLU A 154 25.10 -15.54 -36.53
CA GLU A 154 23.76 -15.25 -36.02
C GLU A 154 23.80 -14.37 -34.75
N ALA A 155 24.89 -14.43 -34.00
CA ALA A 155 25.11 -13.61 -32.80
C ALA A 155 25.48 -12.13 -33.13
N CYS A 156 25.91 -11.84 -34.33
CA CYS A 156 26.30 -10.50 -34.77
C CYS A 156 25.14 -9.65 -35.34
N VAL A 157 23.94 -10.19 -35.47
CA VAL A 157 22.79 -9.54 -36.15
C VAL A 157 21.73 -9.00 -35.16
N GLN A 158 21.95 -9.08 -33.84
CA GLN A 158 21.05 -8.48 -32.83
C GLN A 158 21.63 -7.24 -32.18
#